data_d28d81b4efea9344dee2b168071c4320
#
_entry.id   d28d81b4efea9344dee2b168071c4320
#
_cell.length_a   1.000
_cell.length_b   1.000
_cell.length_c   1.000
_cell.angle_alpha   90.00
_cell.angle_beta   90.00
_cell.angle_gamma   90.00
#
_symmetry.space_group_name_H-M   'P 1'
#
loop_
_entity.id
_entity.type
_entity.pdbx_description
1 polymer ?
#
loop_
_entity_poly.entity_id
_entity_poly.type
_entity_poly.pdbx_seq_one_letter_code
_entity_poly.pdbx_strand_id
1 'polypeptide(L)'
;MLKIFDVSEAQKSILKRIPPDETEVPPVVLDRIAATFGERISTEEAVRRILRDVRTRGDAALREWSGKLDGFPADAPIRVPAEALTAALAALDPATREALEVAATRIR
;
A
#
# COMPACT_ATOMS: atom_id res chain seq x y z
N MET A 1 -5.47 13.11 -22.09
CA MET A 1 -4.47 13.20 -23.16
C MET A 1 -3.11 12.77 -22.57
N LEU A 2 -2.46 11.75 -23.14
CA LEU A 2 -1.13 11.32 -22.66
C LEU A 2 -0.09 12.38 -23.04
N LYS A 3 0.72 12.81 -22.08
CA LYS A 3 1.82 13.74 -22.32
C LYS A 3 3.01 12.97 -22.85
N ILE A 4 3.47 13.27 -24.04
CA ILE A 4 4.66 12.67 -24.66
C ILE A 4 5.83 13.60 -24.39
N PHE A 5 6.94 13.06 -23.86
CA PHE A 5 8.18 13.79 -23.60
C PHE A 5 9.24 13.33 -24.63
N ASP A 6 10.10 14.23 -25.07
CA ASP A 6 11.34 13.81 -25.71
C ASP A 6 12.32 13.21 -24.66
N VAL A 7 13.37 12.52 -25.13
CA VAL A 7 14.30 11.82 -24.24
C VAL A 7 15.01 12.79 -23.29
N SER A 8 15.38 13.98 -23.76
CA SER A 8 16.12 14.95 -22.96
C SER A 8 15.25 15.60 -21.87
N GLU A 9 13.99 15.87 -22.17
CA GLU A 9 13.00 16.34 -21.21
C GLU A 9 12.65 15.25 -20.21
N ALA A 10 12.46 14.01 -20.67
CA ALA A 10 12.16 12.89 -19.80
C ALA A 10 13.29 12.64 -18.79
N GLN A 11 14.54 12.67 -19.19
CA GLN A 11 15.72 12.52 -18.30
C GLN A 11 15.79 13.59 -17.23
N LYS A 12 15.38 14.83 -17.54
CA LYS A 12 15.40 15.95 -16.59
C LYS A 12 14.16 16.00 -15.68
N SER A 13 13.11 15.26 -16.01
CA SER A 13 11.82 15.27 -15.30
C SER A 13 11.42 13.87 -14.80
N ILE A 14 10.64 13.15 -15.58
CA ILE A 14 10.01 11.87 -15.16
C ILE A 14 10.99 10.71 -14.97
N LEU A 15 12.17 10.76 -15.60
CA LEU A 15 13.23 9.76 -15.44
C LEU A 15 14.32 10.20 -14.47
N LYS A 16 14.21 11.40 -13.88
CA LYS A 16 15.14 11.83 -12.84
C LYS A 16 15.00 10.93 -11.61
N ARG A 17 16.05 10.19 -11.29
CA ARG A 17 16.10 9.39 -10.07
C ARG A 17 16.42 10.30 -8.89
N ILE A 18 15.50 10.38 -7.95
CA ILE A 18 15.70 11.04 -6.66
C ILE A 18 15.91 9.91 -5.66
N PRO A 19 17.02 9.90 -4.88
CA PRO A 19 17.21 8.93 -3.82
C PRO A 19 16.02 8.96 -2.84
N PRO A 20 15.59 7.81 -2.29
CA PRO A 20 14.44 7.76 -1.37
C PRO A 20 14.58 8.65 -0.14
N ASP A 21 15.79 8.84 0.34
CA ASP A 21 16.16 9.69 1.48
C ASP A 21 16.12 11.20 1.16
N GLU A 22 16.20 11.57 -0.13
CA GLU A 22 16.04 12.96 -0.60
C GLU A 22 14.59 13.29 -1.01
N THR A 23 13.68 12.31 -0.96
CA THR A 23 12.30 12.54 -1.34
C THR A 23 11.54 13.18 -0.17
N GLU A 24 11.12 14.43 -0.35
CA GLU A 24 10.30 15.11 0.64
C GLU A 24 8.94 14.43 0.78
N VAL A 25 8.56 14.13 2.02
CA VAL A 25 7.23 13.58 2.32
C VAL A 25 6.20 14.70 2.15
N PRO A 26 5.16 14.51 1.32
CA PRO A 26 4.14 15.52 1.13
C PRO A 26 3.50 15.97 2.45
N PRO A 27 3.27 17.28 2.66
CA PRO A 27 2.69 17.80 3.90
C PRO A 27 1.38 17.11 4.30
N VAL A 28 0.53 16.76 3.33
CA VAL A 28 -0.73 16.03 3.57
C VAL A 28 -0.51 14.66 4.23
N VAL A 29 0.60 13.99 3.94
CA VAL A 29 0.95 12.71 4.57
C VAL A 29 1.36 12.94 6.02
N LEU A 30 2.17 13.96 6.29
CA LEU A 30 2.59 14.31 7.64
C LEU A 30 1.40 14.77 8.52
N ASP A 31 0.46 15.50 7.94
CA ASP A 31 -0.76 15.92 8.64
C ASP A 31 -1.67 14.72 8.97
N ARG A 32 -1.78 13.75 8.06
CA ARG A 32 -2.49 12.48 8.33
C ARG A 32 -1.82 11.68 9.44
N ILE A 33 -0.49 11.59 9.44
CA ILE A 33 0.26 10.93 10.51
C ILE A 33 0.00 11.63 11.84
N ALA A 34 0.09 12.96 11.87
CA ALA A 34 -0.18 13.73 13.08
C ALA A 34 -1.61 13.52 13.61
N ALA A 35 -2.61 13.48 12.72
CA ALA A 35 -3.99 13.19 13.09
C ALA A 35 -4.17 11.76 13.64
N THR A 36 -3.45 10.79 13.10
CA THR A 36 -3.55 9.38 13.50
C THR A 36 -2.85 9.10 14.83
N PHE A 37 -1.68 9.70 15.06
CA PHE A 37 -0.82 9.44 16.23
C PHE A 37 -0.94 10.50 17.35
N GLY A 38 -1.62 11.62 17.07
CA GLY A 38 -1.74 12.75 18.02
C GLY A 38 -0.49 13.63 18.11
N GLU A 39 0.55 13.33 17.32
CA GLU A 39 1.82 14.05 17.28
C GLU A 39 2.48 13.97 15.91
N ARG A 40 3.34 14.92 15.59
CA ARG A 40 4.13 14.90 14.35
C ARG A 40 5.32 13.97 14.51
N ILE A 41 5.30 12.87 13.78
CA ILE A 41 6.40 11.90 13.67
C ILE A 41 6.73 11.65 12.21
N SER A 42 7.90 11.07 11.93
CA SER A 42 8.26 10.67 10.57
C SER A 42 7.45 9.45 10.10
N THR A 43 7.42 9.24 8.79
CA THR A 43 6.78 8.06 8.18
C THR A 43 7.38 6.76 8.70
N GLU A 44 8.72 6.71 8.87
CA GLU A 44 9.43 5.54 9.38
C GLU A 44 9.07 5.24 10.84
N GLU A 45 8.97 6.28 11.67
CA GLU A 45 8.56 6.11 13.06
C GLU A 45 7.10 5.66 13.17
N ALA A 46 6.21 6.19 12.32
CA ALA A 46 4.82 5.76 12.26
C ALA A 46 4.72 4.24 11.95
N VAL A 47 5.42 3.78 10.90
CA VAL A 47 5.46 2.36 10.55
C VAL A 47 6.09 1.52 11.67
N ARG A 48 7.19 1.99 12.26
CA ARG A 48 7.85 1.29 13.37
C ARG A 48 6.93 1.09 14.57
N ARG A 49 6.13 2.10 14.92
CA ARG A 49 5.14 2.00 16.01
C ARG A 49 4.03 1.00 15.70
N ILE A 50 3.48 1.03 14.49
CA ILE A 50 2.48 0.06 14.05
C ILE A 50 3.03 -1.37 14.14
N LEU A 51 4.22 -1.62 13.56
CA LEU A 51 4.84 -2.93 13.57
C LEU A 51 5.14 -3.44 14.99
N ARG A 52 5.61 -2.55 15.87
CA ARG A 52 5.86 -2.90 17.28
C ARG A 52 4.55 -3.29 17.99
N ASP A 53 3.51 -2.52 17.75
CA ASP A 53 2.20 -2.76 18.36
C ASP A 53 1.59 -4.09 17.89
N VAL A 54 1.64 -4.36 16.58
CA VAL A 54 1.18 -5.64 16.02
C VAL A 54 2.01 -6.82 16.54
N ARG A 55 3.32 -6.67 16.71
CA ARG A 55 4.17 -7.72 17.32
C ARG A 55 3.79 -8.01 18.77
N THR A 56 3.33 -7.00 19.51
CA THR A 56 3.02 -7.13 20.94
C THR A 56 1.61 -7.63 21.17
N ARG A 57 0.63 -7.09 20.44
CA ARG A 57 -0.81 -7.34 20.66
C ARG A 57 -1.45 -8.24 19.59
N GLY A 58 -0.69 -8.61 18.52
CA GLY A 58 -1.19 -9.50 17.47
C GLY A 58 -2.41 -8.96 16.73
N ASP A 59 -3.39 -9.83 16.51
CA ASP A 59 -4.62 -9.53 15.75
C ASP A 59 -5.44 -8.39 16.34
N ALA A 60 -5.36 -8.14 17.64
CA ALA A 60 -6.06 -7.02 18.27
C ALA A 60 -5.53 -5.68 17.75
N ALA A 61 -4.20 -5.51 17.70
CA ALA A 61 -3.58 -4.33 17.12
C ALA A 61 -3.85 -4.22 15.61
N LEU A 62 -3.76 -5.34 14.90
CA LEU A 62 -4.02 -5.38 13.46
C LEU A 62 -5.43 -4.88 13.14
N ARG A 63 -6.46 -5.32 13.87
CA ARG A 63 -7.84 -4.84 13.71
C ARG A 63 -7.97 -3.36 14.00
N GLU A 64 -7.36 -2.89 15.09
CA GLU A 64 -7.41 -1.48 15.49
C GLU A 64 -6.77 -0.58 14.43
N TRP A 65 -5.57 -0.92 13.95
CA TRP A 65 -4.88 -0.16 12.92
C TRP A 65 -5.60 -0.20 11.57
N SER A 66 -6.10 -1.36 11.15
CA SER A 66 -6.90 -1.48 9.92
C SER A 66 -8.18 -0.65 9.99
N GLY A 67 -8.83 -0.61 11.15
CA GLY A 67 -9.98 0.27 11.37
C GLY A 67 -9.64 1.75 11.27
N LYS A 68 -8.52 2.17 11.90
CA LYS A 68 -8.07 3.57 11.89
C LYS A 68 -7.58 4.06 10.52
N LEU A 69 -6.86 3.21 9.78
CA LEU A 69 -6.20 3.61 8.55
C LEU A 69 -7.08 3.38 7.32
N ASP A 70 -7.80 2.25 7.28
CA ASP A 70 -8.51 1.77 6.11
C ASP A 70 -10.04 1.73 6.31
N GLY A 71 -10.54 2.05 7.50
CA GLY A 71 -11.96 1.91 7.83
C GLY A 71 -12.44 0.46 7.83
N PHE A 72 -11.52 -0.50 8.06
CA PHE A 72 -11.84 -1.93 8.02
C PHE A 72 -12.82 -2.29 9.15
N PRO A 73 -13.94 -3.01 8.85
CA PRO A 73 -14.94 -3.37 9.86
C PRO A 73 -14.35 -4.24 10.96
N ALA A 74 -14.67 -3.93 12.22
CA ALA A 74 -14.09 -4.60 13.38
C ALA A 74 -14.46 -6.10 13.48
N ASP A 75 -15.60 -6.47 12.95
CA ASP A 75 -16.15 -7.83 12.92
C ASP A 75 -15.79 -8.63 11.67
N ALA A 76 -15.21 -7.97 10.65
CA ALA A 76 -14.81 -8.65 9.43
C ALA A 76 -13.63 -9.61 9.65
N PRO A 77 -13.57 -10.74 8.96
CA PRO A 77 -12.44 -11.66 9.05
C PRO A 77 -11.18 -11.04 8.44
N ILE A 78 -10.09 -11.00 9.20
CA ILE A 78 -8.78 -10.50 8.70
C ILE A 78 -8.24 -11.41 7.61
N ARG A 79 -8.47 -12.71 7.74
CA ARG A 79 -8.01 -13.70 6.78
C ARG A 79 -9.08 -13.98 5.74
N VAL A 80 -8.73 -13.82 4.46
CA VAL A 80 -9.60 -14.23 3.35
C VAL A 80 -9.60 -15.76 3.28
N PRO A 81 -10.76 -16.43 3.31
CA PRO A 81 -10.85 -17.88 3.16
C PRO A 81 -10.33 -18.35 1.80
N ALA A 82 -9.72 -19.54 1.76
CA ALA A 82 -9.18 -20.10 0.52
C ALA A 82 -10.26 -20.29 -0.57
N GLU A 83 -11.45 -20.64 -0.15
CA GLU A 83 -12.63 -20.81 -1.04
C GLU A 83 -13.01 -19.49 -1.71
N ALA A 84 -12.92 -18.37 -0.99
CA ALA A 84 -13.20 -17.04 -1.54
C ALA A 84 -12.14 -16.63 -2.59
N LEU A 85 -10.87 -16.96 -2.36
CA LEU A 85 -9.80 -16.74 -3.34
C LEU A 85 -10.03 -17.57 -4.62
N THR A 86 -10.39 -18.85 -4.46
CA THR A 86 -10.70 -19.74 -5.59
C THR A 86 -11.92 -19.24 -6.37
N ALA A 87 -12.99 -18.84 -5.68
CA ALA A 87 -14.17 -18.29 -6.30
C ALA A 87 -13.89 -16.98 -7.05
N ALA A 88 -13.10 -16.08 -6.44
CA ALA A 88 -12.71 -14.83 -7.09
C ALA A 88 -11.92 -15.08 -8.39
N LEU A 89 -10.97 -16.02 -8.39
CA LEU A 89 -10.22 -16.38 -9.58
C LEU A 89 -11.11 -16.99 -10.67
N ALA A 90 -12.08 -17.82 -10.28
CA ALA A 90 -13.03 -18.42 -11.21
C ALA A 90 -14.03 -17.43 -11.81
N ALA A 91 -14.33 -16.34 -11.09
CA ALA A 91 -15.24 -15.28 -11.54
C ALA A 91 -14.62 -14.27 -12.49
N LEU A 92 -13.30 -14.29 -12.68
CA LEU A 92 -12.61 -13.40 -13.61
C LEU A 92 -12.97 -13.74 -15.07
N ASP A 93 -13.09 -12.71 -15.90
CA ASP A 93 -13.13 -12.91 -17.34
C ASP A 93 -11.82 -13.52 -17.86
N PRO A 94 -11.84 -14.25 -18.96
CA PRO A 94 -10.66 -14.98 -19.47
C PRO A 94 -9.45 -14.09 -19.72
N ALA A 95 -9.63 -12.87 -20.24
CA ALA A 95 -8.53 -11.97 -20.59
C ALA A 95 -7.81 -11.44 -19.34
N THR A 96 -8.58 -11.05 -18.32
CA THR A 96 -8.02 -10.63 -17.02
C THR A 96 -7.29 -11.78 -16.33
N ARG A 97 -7.86 -12.98 -16.37
CA ARG A 97 -7.22 -14.17 -15.80
C ARG A 97 -5.89 -14.48 -16.49
N GLU A 98 -5.85 -14.50 -17.81
CA GLU A 98 -4.62 -14.72 -18.59
C GLU A 98 -3.56 -13.67 -18.27
N ALA A 99 -3.95 -12.38 -18.18
CA ALA A 99 -3.03 -11.30 -17.84
C ALA A 99 -2.40 -11.50 -16.43
N LEU A 100 -3.18 -11.93 -15.44
CA LEU A 100 -2.67 -12.24 -14.10
C LEU A 100 -1.75 -13.46 -14.08
N GLU A 101 -2.04 -14.51 -14.83
CA GLU A 101 -1.19 -15.70 -14.96
C GLU A 101 0.16 -15.36 -15.62
N VAL A 102 0.15 -14.52 -16.66
CA VAL A 102 1.37 -13.99 -17.29
C VAL A 102 2.17 -13.14 -16.31
N ALA A 103 1.51 -12.24 -15.56
CA ALA A 103 2.17 -11.42 -14.57
C ALA A 103 2.81 -12.28 -13.46
N ALA A 104 2.10 -13.26 -12.92
CA ALA A 104 2.60 -14.18 -11.91
C ALA A 104 3.82 -14.98 -12.41
N THR A 105 3.82 -15.39 -13.66
CA THR A 105 4.96 -16.11 -14.28
C THR A 105 6.20 -15.22 -14.41
N ARG A 106 6.01 -13.92 -14.69
CA ARG A 106 7.13 -12.96 -14.86
C ARG A 106 7.74 -12.48 -13.55
N ILE A 107 7.03 -12.61 -12.42
CA ILE A 107 7.50 -12.19 -11.09
C ILE A 107 8.27 -13.32 -10.36
N ARG A 108 8.11 -14.56 -10.76
CA ARG A 108 8.83 -15.73 -10.22
C ARG A 108 10.24 -15.82 -10.79
#